data_6d36c0e589bebfc1e8a52b0eccbda36e
#
_entry.id   6d36c0e589bebfc1e8a52b0eccbda36e
#
_cell.length_a   1.000
_cell.length_b   1.000
_cell.length_c   1.000
_cell.angle_alpha   90.00
_cell.angle_beta   90.00
_cell.angle_gamma   90.00
#
_symmetry.space_group_name_H-M   'P 1'
#
loop_
_entity.id
_entity.type
_entity.pdbx_description
1 polymer ?
#
loop_
_entity_poly.entity_id
_entity_poly.type
_entity_poly.pdbx_seq_one_letter_code
_entity_poly.pdbx_strand_id
1 'polypeptide(L)'
;MHLERIEIAGFRGIKRLSLSFNELTVLIGENAWGKSSLLDALSLTLCPSAEFYEMKFSDFHIDHAMGHERASSLQIVLRWHEDYQGEYHARRYRAFDPFWVEQNNLKHLYIQIDSHIENDKIITHRHFLHADGHIIKHPDTDKFLRQLMVLHPIVRIRDARHLEYDNNASTTTYNTSTMPPAKNRESDRIQRRLDNTCRRLMTQPGHVSAAEIKSSINTLRSLVDHYFAFTPHKRSKAQPHSYYPLQNQHDDQCLNPFDQLVQPKMTKQAKLILMGLLNAYIRARGPVDLKRISRPIMILEDPEGRLHPIMLHQAWAFIQNMPMQKLLTTNSPELLSVVPLTAIKRLQRTPQKTVVHSINNGELNKDDIRKVTFHVRMHRPSAFYARVWLLVEGETEVWLFNEMAQLTGYNLAAEGIHVIEFAQSGLKPLIKLARLLGIEWHLVADGDPAGRKYADKVRSLLNIDSERERLTVLPAKDIEHFLFKKGYEPLFRQLANISENDQMPIRKIIYRALKKHAKPDIALAIVKYTQESESDKMPLLIRWVLKRVIIMARGII
;
A
#
# COMPACT_ATOMS: atom_id res chain seq x y z
N MET A 1 8.65 -20.94 8.31
CA MET A 1 7.93 -20.26 9.42
C MET A 1 7.64 -18.85 8.99
N HIS A 2 6.39 -18.44 9.12
CA HIS A 2 5.81 -17.23 8.56
C HIS A 2 5.09 -16.44 9.65
N LEU A 3 5.30 -15.12 9.71
CA LEU A 3 4.50 -14.26 10.58
C LEU A 3 3.11 -14.12 9.98
N GLU A 4 2.12 -14.71 10.64
CA GLU A 4 0.75 -14.80 10.13
C GLU A 4 -0.07 -13.57 10.49
N ARG A 5 0.06 -13.10 11.73
CA ARG A 5 -0.80 -12.03 12.26
C ARG A 5 -0.12 -11.22 13.35
N ILE A 6 -0.46 -9.95 13.39
CA ILE A 6 -0.18 -9.05 14.50
C ILE A 6 -1.48 -8.48 15.06
N GLU A 7 -1.58 -8.43 16.37
CA GLU A 7 -2.62 -7.71 17.08
C GLU A 7 -1.98 -6.67 17.99
N ILE A 8 -2.47 -5.45 17.92
CA ILE A 8 -1.95 -4.31 18.68
C ILE A 8 -3.10 -3.65 19.42
N ALA A 9 -2.88 -3.35 20.68
CA ALA A 9 -3.77 -2.52 21.48
C ALA A 9 -2.97 -1.47 22.25
N GLY A 10 -3.40 -0.21 22.23
CA GLY A 10 -2.84 0.86 23.04
C GLY A 10 -1.42 1.31 22.66
N PHE A 11 -0.97 1.13 21.40
CA PHE A 11 0.38 1.49 20.98
C PHE A 11 0.41 2.68 20.03
N ARG A 12 1.06 3.77 20.43
CA ARG A 12 1.25 5.01 19.65
C ARG A 12 -0.05 5.49 18.97
N GLY A 13 -0.04 5.60 17.61
CA GLY A 13 -1.23 5.99 16.82
C GLY A 13 -2.31 4.92 16.72
N ILE A 14 -2.12 3.73 17.30
CA ILE A 14 -3.03 2.58 17.17
C ILE A 14 -3.74 2.32 18.50
N LYS A 15 -5.06 2.55 18.54
CA LYS A 15 -5.90 2.16 19.68
C LYS A 15 -6.12 0.65 19.70
N ARG A 16 -6.57 0.09 18.57
CA ARG A 16 -6.67 -1.37 18.32
C ARG A 16 -6.47 -1.66 16.84
N LEU A 17 -5.71 -2.71 16.53
CA LEU A 17 -5.49 -3.19 15.17
C LEU A 17 -5.31 -4.71 15.20
N SER A 18 -5.87 -5.40 14.23
CA SER A 18 -5.55 -6.79 13.91
C SER A 18 -5.27 -6.90 12.42
N LEU A 19 -4.08 -7.38 12.05
CA LEU A 19 -3.62 -7.49 10.67
C LEU A 19 -3.03 -8.87 10.44
N SER A 20 -3.51 -9.58 9.42
CA SER A 20 -2.90 -10.81 8.91
C SER A 20 -1.91 -10.47 7.80
N PHE A 21 -0.83 -11.22 7.71
CA PHE A 21 0.20 -11.05 6.69
C PHE A 21 0.15 -12.19 5.66
N ASN A 22 0.49 -11.84 4.43
CA ASN A 22 0.79 -12.79 3.36
C ASN A 22 2.31 -12.79 3.10
N GLU A 23 2.80 -13.63 2.18
CA GLU A 23 4.21 -13.56 1.73
C GLU A 23 4.57 -12.14 1.25
N LEU A 24 3.63 -11.48 0.57
CA LEU A 24 3.68 -10.07 0.23
C LEU A 24 2.44 -9.38 0.80
N THR A 25 2.65 -8.34 1.60
CA THR A 25 1.59 -7.48 2.14
C THR A 25 1.90 -6.03 1.79
N VAL A 26 0.97 -5.35 1.12
CA VAL A 26 1.10 -3.95 0.74
C VAL A 26 0.06 -3.13 1.46
N LEU A 27 0.53 -2.24 2.33
CA LEU A 27 -0.30 -1.39 3.16
C LEU A 27 -0.52 -0.04 2.49
N ILE A 28 -1.78 0.32 2.32
CA ILE A 28 -2.21 1.64 1.86
C ILE A 28 -3.14 2.28 2.87
N GLY A 29 -3.29 3.58 2.77
CA GLY A 29 -4.16 4.35 3.66
C GLY A 29 -3.56 5.72 3.95
N GLU A 30 -4.32 6.60 4.59
CA GLU A 30 -3.85 7.94 4.94
C GLU A 30 -2.72 7.89 5.98
N ASN A 31 -1.88 8.93 6.00
CA ASN A 31 -0.68 8.95 6.85
C ASN A 31 -0.99 8.82 8.35
N ALA A 32 -2.14 9.35 8.79
CA ALA A 32 -2.57 9.30 10.19
C ALA A 32 -3.22 7.97 10.62
N TRP A 33 -3.32 6.97 9.74
CA TRP A 33 -4.07 5.73 10.01
C TRP A 33 -3.25 4.59 10.64
N GLY A 34 -2.04 4.90 11.11
CA GLY A 34 -1.26 3.98 11.94
C GLY A 34 -0.26 3.11 11.17
N LYS A 35 -0.02 3.34 9.85
CA LYS A 35 0.98 2.58 9.07
C LYS A 35 2.36 2.58 9.76
N SER A 36 2.91 3.75 10.04
CA SER A 36 4.24 3.87 10.67
C SER A 36 4.27 3.28 12.08
N SER A 37 3.18 3.45 12.87
CA SER A 37 3.09 2.84 14.21
C SER A 37 3.09 1.32 14.15
N LEU A 38 2.44 0.72 13.15
CA LEU A 38 2.49 -0.73 12.90
C LEU A 38 3.92 -1.19 12.55
N LEU A 39 4.59 -0.46 11.65
CA LEU A 39 5.98 -0.79 11.29
C LEU A 39 6.93 -0.64 12.47
N ASP A 40 6.69 0.35 13.32
CA ASP A 40 7.45 0.55 14.55
C ASP A 40 7.21 -0.59 15.54
N ALA A 41 5.95 -0.99 15.77
CA ALA A 41 5.63 -2.13 16.63
C ALA A 41 6.38 -3.39 16.20
N LEU A 42 6.36 -3.72 14.90
CA LEU A 42 7.09 -4.86 14.35
C LEU A 42 8.61 -4.70 14.53
N SER A 43 9.16 -3.53 14.24
CA SER A 43 10.61 -3.28 14.30
C SER A 43 11.16 -3.32 15.73
N LEU A 44 10.38 -2.86 16.71
CA LEU A 44 10.75 -2.88 18.13
C LEU A 44 10.63 -4.27 18.73
N THR A 45 9.66 -5.06 18.30
CA THR A 45 9.43 -6.42 18.83
C THR A 45 10.39 -7.46 18.24
N LEU A 46 10.80 -7.29 16.98
CA LEU A 46 11.68 -8.23 16.24
C LEU A 46 12.99 -7.54 15.82
N CYS A 47 13.60 -6.84 16.77
CA CYS A 47 14.83 -6.09 16.55
C CYS A 47 15.98 -7.02 16.13
N PRO A 48 16.72 -6.67 15.06
CA PRO A 48 17.85 -7.47 14.59
C PRO A 48 19.02 -7.62 15.61
N SER A 49 19.20 -6.68 16.54
CA SER A 49 20.20 -6.79 17.61
C SER A 49 19.87 -7.88 18.64
N ALA A 50 18.65 -8.41 18.60
CA ALA A 50 18.11 -9.33 19.61
C ALA A 50 18.11 -8.76 21.04
N GLU A 51 18.10 -7.45 21.16
CA GLU A 51 17.92 -6.73 22.41
C GLU A 51 16.45 -6.39 22.60
N PHE A 52 15.99 -6.50 23.84
CA PHE A 52 14.62 -6.12 24.16
C PHE A 52 14.50 -4.60 24.22
N TYR A 53 13.54 -4.09 23.49
CA TYR A 53 13.20 -2.67 23.58
C TYR A 53 12.46 -2.39 24.89
N GLU A 54 12.89 -1.38 25.61
CA GLU A 54 12.20 -0.86 26.79
C GLU A 54 11.16 0.15 26.35
N MET A 55 9.88 -0.15 26.63
CA MET A 55 8.77 0.73 26.28
C MET A 55 8.87 2.06 27.00
N LYS A 56 8.51 3.15 26.31
CA LYS A 56 8.52 4.53 26.82
C LYS A 56 7.09 5.04 26.96
N PHE A 57 6.89 6.09 27.73
CA PHE A 57 5.58 6.74 27.85
C PHE A 57 5.03 7.19 26.49
N SER A 58 5.89 7.59 25.55
CA SER A 58 5.50 7.97 24.18
C SER A 58 4.97 6.80 23.34
N ASP A 59 5.17 5.55 23.76
CA ASP A 59 4.70 4.38 23.04
C ASP A 59 3.26 4.01 23.40
N PHE A 60 2.72 4.58 24.50
CA PHE A 60 1.33 4.38 24.88
C PHE A 60 0.40 5.29 24.08
N HIS A 61 -0.70 4.73 23.62
CA HIS A 61 -1.69 5.45 22.83
C HIS A 61 -2.30 6.61 23.62
N ILE A 62 -2.50 7.75 22.95
CA ILE A 62 -3.23 8.90 23.49
C ILE A 62 -4.54 9.04 22.74
N ASP A 63 -5.66 8.95 23.45
CA ASP A 63 -6.99 9.12 22.88
C ASP A 63 -7.37 10.60 22.85
N HIS A 64 -7.22 11.22 21.69
CA HIS A 64 -7.55 12.62 21.50
C HIS A 64 -9.06 12.92 21.54
N ALA A 65 -9.90 11.89 21.36
CA ALA A 65 -11.36 12.05 21.42
C ALA A 65 -11.89 12.05 22.87
N MET A 66 -11.14 11.47 23.81
CA MET A 66 -11.50 11.34 25.23
C MET A 66 -10.69 12.27 26.14
N GLY A 67 -10.35 13.48 25.70
CA GLY A 67 -9.65 14.45 26.54
C GLY A 67 -8.15 14.25 26.68
N HIS A 68 -7.47 13.66 25.70
CA HIS A 68 -6.05 13.38 25.70
C HIS A 68 -5.58 12.37 26.77
N GLU A 69 -6.44 11.44 27.17
CA GLU A 69 -6.06 10.38 28.10
C GLU A 69 -5.09 9.41 27.45
N ARG A 70 -4.00 9.14 28.16
CA ARG A 70 -3.03 8.13 27.78
C ARG A 70 -3.52 6.75 28.22
N ALA A 71 -3.39 5.75 27.33
CA ALA A 71 -3.66 4.37 27.69
C ALA A 71 -2.74 3.93 28.84
N SER A 72 -3.31 3.26 29.83
CA SER A 72 -2.55 2.71 30.98
C SER A 72 -1.83 1.41 30.63
N SER A 73 -2.22 0.77 29.54
CA SER A 73 -1.64 -0.49 29.06
C SER A 73 -1.49 -0.51 27.55
N LEU A 74 -0.49 -1.24 27.07
CA LEU A 74 -0.34 -1.59 25.67
C LEU A 74 -0.09 -3.09 25.54
N GLN A 75 -0.52 -3.67 24.42
CA GLN A 75 -0.34 -5.08 24.13
C GLN A 75 -0.02 -5.28 22.65
N ILE A 76 0.96 -6.13 22.36
CA ILE A 76 1.33 -6.57 21.02
C ILE A 76 1.37 -8.09 21.04
N VAL A 77 0.57 -8.73 20.18
CA VAL A 77 0.56 -10.18 20.02
C VAL A 77 1.00 -10.52 18.59
N LEU A 78 1.99 -11.39 18.47
CA LEU A 78 2.48 -11.92 17.20
C LEU A 78 2.10 -13.40 17.10
N ARG A 79 1.52 -13.77 15.97
CA ARG A 79 1.20 -15.15 15.64
C ARG A 79 2.04 -15.60 14.46
N TRP A 80 2.69 -16.76 14.61
CA TRP A 80 3.50 -17.43 13.59
C TRP A 80 2.93 -18.78 13.25
N HIS A 81 3.18 -19.28 12.04
CA HIS A 81 2.88 -20.66 11.66
C HIS A 81 4.02 -21.25 10.82
N GLU A 82 4.02 -22.55 10.70
CA GLU A 82 4.89 -23.28 9.79
C GLU A 82 4.52 -23.00 8.32
N ASP A 83 5.50 -22.94 7.43
CA ASP A 83 5.27 -22.81 5.99
C ASP A 83 4.78 -24.14 5.37
N TYR A 84 5.15 -25.26 6.01
CA TYR A 84 4.73 -26.62 5.64
C TYR A 84 4.75 -27.51 6.86
N GLN A 85 3.89 -28.52 6.89
CA GLN A 85 3.79 -29.46 8.00
C GLN A 85 5.13 -30.13 8.31
N GLY A 86 5.55 -30.08 9.57
CA GLY A 86 6.81 -30.67 10.07
C GLY A 86 8.03 -29.74 9.96
N GLU A 87 7.88 -28.47 9.56
CA GLU A 87 9.02 -27.52 9.57
C GLU A 87 9.58 -27.32 10.97
N TYR A 88 8.76 -27.45 12.02
CA TYR A 88 9.19 -27.30 13.43
C TYR A 88 10.30 -28.29 13.82
N HIS A 89 10.43 -29.44 13.16
CA HIS A 89 11.50 -30.40 13.37
C HIS A 89 12.86 -29.93 12.83
N ALA A 90 12.88 -28.87 12.01
CA ALA A 90 14.14 -28.34 11.51
C ALA A 90 15.03 -27.88 12.67
N ARG A 91 16.36 -28.18 12.60
CA ARG A 91 17.34 -27.92 13.65
C ARG A 91 17.24 -26.50 14.27
N ARG A 92 16.84 -25.51 13.45
CA ARG A 92 16.71 -24.11 13.87
C ARG A 92 15.50 -23.86 14.78
N TYR A 93 14.45 -24.72 14.69
CA TYR A 93 13.18 -24.52 15.40
C TYR A 93 12.96 -25.52 16.55
N ARG A 94 13.77 -26.57 16.66
CA ARG A 94 13.66 -27.56 17.75
C ARG A 94 13.69 -26.96 19.15
N ALA A 95 14.45 -25.85 19.30
CA ALA A 95 14.51 -25.19 20.59
C ALA A 95 13.16 -24.66 21.08
N PHE A 96 12.19 -24.47 20.17
CA PHE A 96 10.86 -23.94 20.47
C PHE A 96 9.84 -25.06 20.76
N ASP A 97 10.24 -26.31 20.84
CA ASP A 97 9.34 -27.44 21.10
C ASP A 97 8.35 -27.21 22.27
N PRO A 98 8.72 -26.59 23.39
CA PRO A 98 7.80 -26.34 24.50
C PRO A 98 6.67 -25.33 24.17
N PHE A 99 6.83 -24.53 23.12
CA PHE A 99 5.94 -23.40 22.82
C PHE A 99 5.05 -23.62 21.58
N TRP A 100 5.27 -24.73 20.85
CA TRP A 100 4.46 -25.02 19.68
C TRP A 100 3.04 -25.46 20.06
N VAL A 101 2.08 -24.82 19.43
CA VAL A 101 0.65 -25.12 19.57
C VAL A 101 0.12 -25.64 18.23
N GLU A 102 -0.53 -26.80 18.24
CA GLU A 102 -1.11 -27.38 17.04
C GLU A 102 -2.49 -26.79 16.75
N GLN A 103 -2.67 -26.27 15.54
CA GLN A 103 -3.94 -25.76 15.06
C GLN A 103 -4.04 -25.99 13.55
N ASN A 104 -5.15 -26.60 13.08
CA ASN A 104 -5.37 -26.87 11.66
C ASN A 104 -4.23 -27.66 10.97
N ASN A 105 -3.69 -28.68 11.65
CA ASN A 105 -2.58 -29.52 11.18
C ASN A 105 -1.24 -28.78 10.94
N LEU A 106 -1.10 -27.55 11.43
CA LEU A 106 0.15 -26.80 11.44
C LEU A 106 0.51 -26.42 12.87
N LYS A 107 1.80 -26.29 13.12
CA LYS A 107 2.29 -25.76 14.39
C LYS A 107 2.32 -24.23 14.35
N HIS A 108 1.81 -23.62 15.42
CA HIS A 108 1.75 -22.19 15.61
C HIS A 108 2.56 -21.79 16.84
N LEU A 109 3.06 -20.55 16.81
CA LEU A 109 3.76 -19.92 17.92
C LEU A 109 3.12 -18.57 18.20
N TYR A 110 2.75 -18.34 19.44
CA TYR A 110 2.13 -17.07 19.88
C TYR A 110 3.05 -16.38 20.85
N ILE A 111 3.27 -15.09 20.64
CA ILE A 111 4.10 -14.24 21.49
C ILE A 111 3.29 -13.03 21.87
N GLN A 112 3.27 -12.71 23.16
CA GLN A 112 2.67 -11.52 23.70
C GLN A 112 3.72 -10.64 24.35
N ILE A 113 3.67 -9.37 24.06
CA ILE A 113 4.38 -8.31 24.77
C ILE A 113 3.32 -7.40 25.35
N ASP A 114 3.25 -7.32 26.65
CA ASP A 114 2.36 -6.41 27.36
C ASP A 114 3.16 -5.48 28.25
N SER A 115 2.72 -4.24 28.27
CA SER A 115 3.32 -3.22 29.12
C SER A 115 2.23 -2.41 29.80
N HIS A 116 2.43 -2.07 31.05
CA HIS A 116 1.52 -1.24 31.82
C HIS A 116 2.28 -0.22 32.64
N ILE A 117 1.58 0.88 32.93
CA ILE A 117 2.12 1.96 33.73
C ILE A 117 1.65 1.74 35.19
N GLU A 118 2.59 1.57 36.09
CA GLU A 118 2.34 1.42 37.52
C GLU A 118 3.28 2.34 38.31
N ASN A 119 2.73 3.23 39.14
CA ASN A 119 3.49 4.19 39.96
C ASN A 119 4.55 4.96 39.15
N ASP A 120 4.16 5.52 38.00
CA ASP A 120 5.04 6.24 37.05
C ASP A 120 6.24 5.41 36.52
N LYS A 121 6.16 4.09 36.64
CA LYS A 121 7.11 3.17 36.02
C LYS A 121 6.41 2.32 34.98
N ILE A 122 7.15 1.95 33.94
CA ILE A 122 6.66 1.06 32.90
C ILE A 122 7.18 -0.33 33.18
N ILE A 123 6.27 -1.28 33.34
CA ILE A 123 6.59 -2.70 33.52
C ILE A 123 6.23 -3.40 32.23
N THR A 124 7.18 -4.14 31.64
CA THR A 124 6.99 -4.85 30.38
C THR A 124 7.21 -6.35 30.60
N HIS A 125 6.22 -7.14 30.25
CA HIS A 125 6.27 -8.59 30.26
C HIS A 125 6.26 -9.16 28.84
N ARG A 126 6.91 -10.30 28.66
CA ARG A 126 7.02 -10.99 27.37
C ARG A 126 6.77 -12.48 27.59
N HIS A 127 5.81 -13.04 26.87
CA HIS A 127 5.36 -14.40 27.10
C HIS A 127 5.13 -15.14 25.78
N PHE A 128 5.27 -16.45 25.82
CA PHE A 128 4.64 -17.34 24.86
C PHE A 128 3.26 -17.71 25.34
N LEU A 129 2.32 -17.88 24.41
CA LEU A 129 0.93 -18.19 24.73
C LEU A 129 0.51 -19.53 24.12
N HIS A 130 -0.46 -20.17 24.76
CA HIS A 130 -1.28 -21.21 24.18
C HIS A 130 -2.32 -20.63 23.21
N ALA A 131 -3.01 -21.46 22.45
CA ALA A 131 -4.04 -21.03 21.50
C ALA A 131 -5.25 -20.32 22.16
N ASP A 132 -5.51 -20.62 23.41
CA ASP A 132 -6.55 -20.05 24.26
C ASP A 132 -6.14 -18.72 24.92
N GLY A 133 -4.88 -18.27 24.70
CA GLY A 133 -4.33 -17.05 25.27
C GLY A 133 -3.72 -17.20 26.66
N HIS A 134 -3.68 -18.40 27.24
CA HIS A 134 -2.98 -18.63 28.51
C HIS A 134 -1.47 -18.59 28.34
N ILE A 135 -0.79 -18.03 29.34
CA ILE A 135 0.67 -17.86 29.35
C ILE A 135 1.36 -19.21 29.55
N ILE A 136 2.32 -19.54 28.69
CA ILE A 136 3.22 -20.68 28.86
C ILE A 136 4.37 -20.22 29.76
N LYS A 137 4.40 -20.70 31.00
CA LYS A 137 5.48 -20.38 31.96
C LYS A 137 6.70 -21.24 31.66
N HIS A 138 7.83 -20.62 31.34
CA HIS A 138 9.11 -21.31 31.14
C HIS A 138 10.25 -20.44 31.68
N PRO A 139 11.25 -21.01 32.40
CA PRO A 139 12.33 -20.23 33.03
C PRO A 139 13.19 -19.47 32.00
N ASP A 140 13.38 -20.03 30.80
CA ASP A 140 14.24 -19.47 29.76
C ASP A 140 13.46 -18.68 28.69
N THR A 141 12.24 -18.21 28.96
CA THR A 141 11.39 -17.48 27.99
C THR A 141 12.16 -16.40 27.23
N ASP A 142 12.89 -15.55 27.93
CA ASP A 142 13.67 -14.46 27.35
C ASP A 142 14.75 -14.95 26.37
N LYS A 143 15.39 -16.06 26.67
CA LYS A 143 16.41 -16.68 25.81
C LYS A 143 15.79 -17.13 24.48
N PHE A 144 14.62 -17.77 24.53
CA PHE A 144 13.92 -18.22 23.33
C PHE A 144 13.38 -17.05 22.51
N LEU A 145 12.87 -16.00 23.15
CA LEU A 145 12.45 -14.78 22.46
C LEU A 145 13.62 -14.12 21.72
N ARG A 146 14.79 -13.98 22.38
CA ARG A 146 16.03 -13.48 21.73
C ARG A 146 16.43 -14.38 20.56
N GLN A 147 16.32 -15.69 20.71
CA GLN A 147 16.60 -16.63 19.62
C GLN A 147 15.65 -16.45 18.44
N LEU A 148 14.37 -16.21 18.69
CA LEU A 148 13.39 -15.93 17.63
C LEU A 148 13.70 -14.62 16.91
N MET A 149 14.04 -13.55 17.64
CA MET A 149 14.47 -12.27 17.05
C MET A 149 15.68 -12.44 16.13
N VAL A 150 16.62 -13.31 16.51
CA VAL A 150 17.78 -13.66 15.66
C VAL A 150 17.38 -14.45 14.43
N LEU A 151 16.40 -15.34 14.54
CA LEU A 151 15.93 -16.16 13.42
C LEU A 151 15.09 -15.36 12.43
N HIS A 152 14.23 -14.50 12.94
CA HIS A 152 13.30 -13.71 12.14
C HIS A 152 13.41 -12.20 12.44
N PRO A 153 14.58 -11.59 12.20
CA PRO A 153 14.75 -10.17 12.44
C PRO A 153 13.98 -9.37 11.39
N ILE A 154 13.50 -8.20 11.79
CA ILE A 154 12.93 -7.23 10.87
C ILE A 154 14.04 -6.36 10.29
N VAL A 155 14.14 -6.36 8.97
CA VAL A 155 15.00 -5.44 8.22
C VAL A 155 14.11 -4.37 7.60
N ARG A 156 14.15 -3.18 8.18
CA ARG A 156 13.36 -2.03 7.73
C ARG A 156 14.22 -1.12 6.87
N ILE A 157 13.73 -0.85 5.68
CA ILE A 157 14.33 0.06 4.71
C ILE A 157 13.45 1.31 4.65
N ARG A 158 13.98 2.43 5.11
CA ARG A 158 13.30 3.74 5.14
C ARG A 158 13.94 4.70 4.15
N ASP A 159 13.18 5.72 3.74
CA ASP A 159 13.77 6.89 3.10
C ASP A 159 14.68 7.62 4.11
N ALA A 160 15.96 7.78 3.79
CA ALA A 160 16.94 8.43 4.68
C ALA A 160 16.62 9.93 4.96
N ARG A 161 15.65 10.54 4.28
CA ARG A 161 15.19 11.90 4.58
C ARG A 161 14.48 12.00 5.93
N HIS A 162 13.88 10.92 6.43
CA HIS A 162 13.28 10.89 7.77
C HIS A 162 14.30 10.81 8.90
N LEU A 163 15.57 10.49 8.62
CA LEU A 163 16.62 10.44 9.63
C LEU A 163 17.12 11.83 10.06
N GLU A 164 16.93 12.87 9.24
CA GLU A 164 17.31 14.24 9.59
C GLU A 164 16.31 14.93 10.53
N TYR A 165 15.05 14.47 10.57
CA TYR A 165 14.03 15.05 11.45
C TYR A 165 14.01 14.47 12.87
N ASP A 166 14.54 13.27 13.07
CA ASP A 166 14.62 12.63 14.40
C ASP A 166 15.82 13.12 15.25
N ASN A 167 16.67 13.97 14.75
CA ASN A 167 17.81 14.53 15.50
C ASN A 167 17.42 15.49 16.64
N ASN A 168 16.14 15.84 16.78
CA ASN A 168 15.61 16.64 17.90
C ASN A 168 14.77 15.87 18.93
N ALA A 169 14.60 14.56 18.76
CA ALA A 169 13.97 13.70 19.75
C ALA A 169 15.03 12.78 20.34
N SER A 170 15.68 13.27 21.43
CA SER A 170 16.48 12.54 22.39
C SER A 170 17.33 11.38 21.85
N THR A 171 18.57 11.75 21.46
CA THR A 171 19.82 11.03 21.66
C THR A 171 19.69 9.70 22.40
N THR A 172 19.47 8.63 21.68
CA THR A 172 20.27 7.45 21.93
C THR A 172 21.43 7.56 20.93
N THR A 173 22.48 8.19 21.40
CA THR A 173 23.79 8.26 20.80
C THR A 173 24.28 6.84 20.52
N TYR A 174 24.04 6.33 19.32
CA TYR A 174 25.04 5.46 18.74
C TYR A 174 26.23 6.36 18.44
N ASN A 175 27.18 6.40 19.36
CA ASN A 175 28.46 7.08 19.22
C ASN A 175 29.05 6.71 17.85
N THR A 176 28.96 7.61 16.89
CA THR A 176 29.73 7.59 15.64
C THR A 176 31.15 8.06 15.90
N SER A 177 31.72 7.70 17.05
CA SER A 177 33.13 7.88 17.32
C SER A 177 33.85 6.60 16.97
N THR A 178 34.66 6.70 15.91
CA THR A 178 35.75 5.79 15.56
C THR A 178 35.35 4.34 15.27
N MET A 179 34.94 4.06 14.03
CA MET A 179 35.03 2.70 13.52
C MET A 179 36.49 2.25 13.50
N PRO A 180 36.84 1.20 14.23
CA PRO A 180 38.19 0.65 14.16
C PRO A 180 38.44 0.05 12.79
N PRO A 181 39.68 0.06 12.27
CA PRO A 181 40.03 -0.46 10.94
C PRO A 181 39.73 -1.94 10.73
N ALA A 182 39.32 -2.66 11.76
CA ALA A 182 38.91 -4.06 11.70
C ALA A 182 37.62 -4.32 10.91
N LYS A 183 36.67 -3.35 10.83
CA LYS A 183 35.42 -3.54 10.08
C LYS A 183 35.61 -3.54 8.57
N ASN A 184 36.59 -2.86 8.03
CA ASN A 184 36.91 -2.92 6.61
C ASN A 184 37.39 -4.30 6.15
N ARG A 185 38.13 -5.02 7.02
CA ARG A 185 38.58 -6.39 6.68
C ARG A 185 37.46 -7.42 6.67
N GLU A 186 36.43 -7.22 7.47
CA GLU A 186 35.28 -8.14 7.51
C GLU A 186 34.33 -7.90 6.33
N SER A 187 34.07 -6.65 5.93
CA SER A 187 33.33 -6.32 4.73
C SER A 187 34.01 -6.83 3.47
N ASP A 188 35.34 -6.72 3.38
CA ASP A 188 36.12 -7.27 2.27
C ASP A 188 36.10 -8.80 2.22
N ARG A 189 36.10 -9.47 3.39
CA ARG A 189 35.93 -10.94 3.47
C ARG A 189 34.54 -11.37 2.99
N ILE A 190 33.49 -10.65 3.36
CA ILE A 190 32.12 -10.94 2.95
C ILE A 190 31.97 -10.70 1.45
N GLN A 191 32.56 -9.63 0.92
CA GLN A 191 32.55 -9.33 -0.50
C GLN A 191 33.29 -10.42 -1.30
N ARG A 192 34.48 -10.86 -0.86
CA ARG A 192 35.20 -12.00 -1.48
C ARG A 192 34.41 -13.31 -1.41
N ARG A 193 33.66 -13.56 -0.32
CA ARG A 193 32.75 -14.72 -0.24
C ARG A 193 31.58 -14.61 -1.22
N LEU A 194 31.02 -13.42 -1.39
CA LEU A 194 29.99 -13.15 -2.41
C LEU A 194 30.53 -13.42 -3.81
N ASP A 195 31.71 -12.88 -4.13
CA ASP A 195 32.35 -13.08 -5.43
C ASP A 195 32.68 -14.57 -5.67
N ASN A 196 33.14 -15.28 -4.66
CA ASN A 196 33.41 -16.73 -4.77
C ASN A 196 32.15 -17.57 -4.92
N THR A 197 31.04 -17.19 -4.26
CA THR A 197 29.75 -17.88 -4.41
C THR A 197 29.19 -17.62 -5.79
N CYS A 198 29.35 -16.40 -6.32
CA CYS A 198 29.00 -16.06 -7.69
C CYS A 198 29.82 -16.85 -8.71
N ARG A 199 31.16 -16.97 -8.52
CA ARG A 199 32.01 -17.79 -9.39
C ARG A 199 31.58 -19.26 -9.43
N ARG A 200 31.17 -19.84 -8.30
CA ARG A 200 30.65 -21.21 -8.23
C ARG A 200 29.34 -21.38 -9.00
N LEU A 201 28.46 -20.38 -8.93
CA LEU A 201 27.22 -20.36 -9.74
C LEU A 201 27.56 -20.28 -11.25
N MET A 202 28.64 -19.58 -11.61
CA MET A 202 29.10 -19.43 -12.98
C MET A 202 29.69 -20.70 -13.56
N THR A 203 30.25 -21.60 -12.74
CA THR A 203 30.93 -22.80 -13.20
C THR A 203 30.02 -24.00 -13.36
N GLN A 204 28.75 -23.93 -13.00
CA GLN A 204 27.81 -25.05 -13.15
C GLN A 204 27.08 -24.97 -14.50
N PRO A 205 27.19 -26.00 -15.35
CA PRO A 205 26.52 -26.04 -16.66
C PRO A 205 24.98 -25.99 -16.47
N GLY A 206 24.32 -25.11 -17.23
CA GLY A 206 22.86 -24.97 -17.22
C GLY A 206 22.28 -23.86 -16.31
N HIS A 207 23.13 -23.11 -15.65
CA HIS A 207 22.74 -21.95 -14.87
C HIS A 207 23.05 -20.61 -15.58
N VAL A 208 22.48 -19.55 -15.07
CA VAL A 208 22.57 -18.18 -15.60
C VAL A 208 23.99 -17.77 -15.95
N SER A 209 24.17 -16.97 -17.01
CA SER A 209 25.49 -16.55 -17.48
C SER A 209 26.25 -15.70 -16.47
N ALA A 210 27.56 -15.70 -16.53
CA ALA A 210 28.44 -14.92 -15.65
C ALA A 210 28.12 -13.43 -15.65
N ALA A 211 27.80 -12.89 -16.83
CA ALA A 211 27.45 -11.48 -17.01
C ALA A 211 26.12 -11.13 -16.31
N GLU A 212 25.12 -12.02 -16.39
CA GLU A 212 23.80 -11.87 -15.80
C GLU A 212 23.86 -11.86 -14.26
N ILE A 213 24.63 -12.75 -13.66
CA ILE A 213 24.81 -12.79 -12.20
C ILE A 213 25.54 -11.54 -11.71
N LYS A 214 26.58 -11.11 -12.41
CA LYS A 214 27.35 -9.92 -12.07
C LYS A 214 26.49 -8.65 -12.16
N SER A 215 25.70 -8.54 -13.21
CA SER A 215 24.74 -7.45 -13.41
C SER A 215 23.70 -7.41 -12.28
N SER A 216 23.11 -8.56 -11.97
CA SER A 216 22.10 -8.70 -10.90
C SER A 216 22.64 -8.32 -9.53
N ILE A 217 23.88 -8.70 -9.21
CA ILE A 217 24.54 -8.32 -7.96
C ILE A 217 24.81 -6.82 -7.93
N ASN A 218 25.23 -6.22 -9.05
CA ASN A 218 25.47 -4.79 -9.11
C ASN A 218 24.19 -3.98 -8.94
N THR A 219 23.06 -4.45 -9.50
CA THR A 219 21.76 -3.79 -9.29
C THR A 219 21.24 -3.99 -7.86
N LEU A 220 21.42 -5.18 -7.29
CA LEU A 220 21.15 -5.42 -5.88
C LEU A 220 21.98 -4.47 -5.00
N ARG A 221 23.26 -4.33 -5.31
CA ARG A 221 24.19 -3.42 -4.64
C ARG A 221 23.71 -1.97 -4.78
N SER A 222 23.36 -1.51 -5.98
CA SER A 222 22.82 -0.16 -6.21
C SER A 222 21.53 0.08 -5.43
N LEU A 223 20.61 -0.88 -5.44
CA LEU A 223 19.36 -0.78 -4.70
C LEU A 223 19.64 -0.66 -3.19
N VAL A 224 20.49 -1.51 -2.65
CA VAL A 224 20.81 -1.52 -1.23
C VAL A 224 21.67 -0.31 -0.84
N ASP A 225 22.64 0.10 -1.66
CA ASP A 225 23.44 1.33 -1.43
C ASP A 225 22.54 2.58 -1.44
N HIS A 226 21.49 2.57 -2.27
CA HIS A 226 20.53 3.66 -2.33
C HIS A 226 19.67 3.75 -1.06
N TYR A 227 19.20 2.60 -0.53
CA TYR A 227 18.34 2.55 0.66
C TYR A 227 19.10 2.49 1.99
N PHE A 228 20.31 1.91 2.00
CA PHE A 228 21.16 1.79 3.17
C PHE A 228 22.36 2.73 3.11
N ALA A 229 22.23 3.94 2.59
CA ALA A 229 23.29 4.95 2.62
C ALA A 229 23.56 5.42 4.06
N PHE A 230 24.08 4.51 4.89
CA PHE A 230 24.42 4.76 6.29
C PHE A 230 25.75 5.48 6.51
N THR A 231 26.53 5.67 5.47
CA THR A 231 27.71 6.54 5.55
C THR A 231 27.31 7.89 4.96
N PRO A 232 27.36 8.98 5.75
CA PRO A 232 27.37 10.30 5.13
C PRO A 232 28.54 10.28 4.17
N HIS A 233 28.27 10.40 2.87
CA HIS A 233 29.32 10.67 1.90
C HIS A 233 30.07 11.87 2.43
N LYS A 234 31.33 11.70 2.84
CA LYS A 234 32.23 12.84 3.00
C LYS A 234 32.11 13.61 1.70
N ARG A 235 31.48 14.78 1.77
CA ARG A 235 31.42 15.71 0.65
C ARG A 235 32.84 15.90 0.19
N SER A 236 33.26 15.18 -0.83
CA SER A 236 34.46 15.53 -1.57
C SER A 236 34.20 16.94 -2.07
N LYS A 237 35.14 17.83 -1.81
CA LYS A 237 35.08 19.23 -2.24
C LYS A 237 34.55 19.27 -3.65
N ALA A 238 33.46 20.00 -3.84
CA ALA A 238 32.77 20.14 -5.12
C ALA A 238 33.77 20.52 -6.20
N GLN A 239 34.04 19.60 -7.12
CA GLN A 239 34.60 19.99 -8.42
C GLN A 239 33.46 20.63 -9.21
N PRO A 240 33.73 21.71 -9.95
CA PRO A 240 32.72 22.36 -10.76
C PRO A 240 32.13 21.35 -11.74
N HIS A 241 30.80 21.23 -11.74
CA HIS A 241 30.06 20.35 -12.63
C HIS A 241 30.37 20.67 -14.08
N SER A 242 31.21 19.88 -14.73
CA SER A 242 31.19 19.82 -16.19
C SER A 242 29.93 18.99 -16.54
N TYR A 243 29.01 19.61 -17.26
CA TYR A 243 27.90 18.94 -17.90
C TYR A 243 28.47 17.97 -18.95
N TYR A 244 28.68 16.70 -18.58
CA TYR A 244 28.79 15.65 -19.57
C TYR A 244 27.38 15.17 -19.88
N PRO A 245 26.97 15.15 -21.16
CA PRO A 245 25.73 14.48 -21.52
C PRO A 245 25.90 13.01 -21.11
N LEU A 246 25.00 12.53 -20.25
CA LEU A 246 24.91 11.13 -19.85
C LEU A 246 24.65 10.29 -21.11
N GLN A 247 25.71 9.76 -21.70
CA GLN A 247 25.62 8.65 -22.65
C GLN A 247 25.34 7.37 -21.86
N ASN A 248 24.13 7.23 -21.38
CA ASN A 248 23.66 6.02 -20.67
C ASN A 248 23.16 4.97 -21.67
N GLN A 249 23.99 4.57 -22.63
CA GLN A 249 23.71 3.39 -23.46
C GLN A 249 23.94 2.05 -22.73
N HIS A 250 24.44 2.08 -21.48
CA HIS A 250 24.75 0.85 -20.76
C HIS A 250 23.77 0.48 -19.65
N ASP A 251 22.92 1.39 -19.18
CA ASP A 251 22.02 1.10 -18.05
C ASP A 251 20.80 0.25 -18.44
N ASP A 252 20.29 0.39 -19.66
CA ASP A 252 19.14 -0.40 -20.11
C ASP A 252 19.47 -1.88 -20.35
N GLN A 253 20.72 -2.20 -20.67
CA GLN A 253 21.16 -3.59 -20.85
C GLN A 253 21.40 -4.32 -19.52
N CYS A 254 21.58 -3.61 -18.41
CA CYS A 254 21.82 -4.22 -17.09
C CYS A 254 20.58 -4.87 -16.48
N LEU A 255 19.39 -4.55 -16.95
CA LEU A 255 18.13 -4.94 -16.34
C LEU A 255 17.44 -6.12 -17.02
N ASN A 256 17.71 -6.35 -18.32
CA ASN A 256 17.25 -7.52 -19.05
C ASN A 256 17.66 -8.87 -18.42
N PRO A 257 18.84 -9.01 -17.79
CA PRO A 257 19.20 -10.22 -17.07
C PRO A 257 18.42 -10.46 -15.79
N PHE A 258 17.82 -9.42 -15.19
CA PHE A 258 17.01 -9.55 -13.97
C PHE A 258 15.73 -10.35 -14.21
N ASP A 259 15.05 -10.10 -15.32
CA ASP A 259 13.83 -10.83 -15.69
C ASP A 259 14.10 -12.33 -15.83
N GLN A 260 15.31 -12.71 -16.23
CA GLN A 260 15.70 -14.12 -16.37
C GLN A 260 16.08 -14.76 -15.02
N LEU A 261 16.75 -14.02 -14.12
CA LEU A 261 17.09 -14.48 -12.77
C LEU A 261 15.87 -14.63 -11.86
N VAL A 262 14.88 -13.81 -12.10
CA VAL A 262 13.69 -13.64 -11.28
C VAL A 262 12.50 -14.41 -11.83
N GLN A 263 12.71 -15.36 -12.72
CA GLN A 263 11.63 -16.20 -13.25
C GLN A 263 10.87 -16.91 -12.12
N PRO A 264 9.52 -17.02 -12.22
CA PRO A 264 8.69 -17.68 -11.19
C PRO A 264 9.04 -19.16 -10.96
N LYS A 265 9.89 -19.73 -11.80
CA LYS A 265 10.41 -21.12 -11.71
C LYS A 265 11.79 -21.25 -11.08
N MET A 266 12.26 -20.26 -10.31
CA MET A 266 13.53 -20.42 -9.58
C MET A 266 13.54 -21.69 -8.74
N THR A 267 14.61 -22.49 -8.87
CA THR A 267 14.81 -23.68 -8.03
C THR A 267 14.93 -23.28 -6.54
N LYS A 268 14.55 -24.17 -5.63
CA LYS A 268 14.72 -23.93 -4.17
C LYS A 268 16.16 -23.56 -3.82
N GLN A 269 17.15 -24.16 -4.51
CA GLN A 269 18.58 -23.86 -4.31
C GLN A 269 18.93 -22.43 -4.74
N ALA A 270 18.45 -21.96 -5.89
CA ALA A 270 18.69 -20.59 -6.35
C ALA A 270 18.07 -19.55 -5.39
N LYS A 271 16.87 -19.81 -4.88
CA LYS A 271 16.24 -18.98 -3.84
C LYS A 271 17.08 -18.92 -2.56
N LEU A 272 17.61 -20.04 -2.10
CA LEU A 272 18.48 -20.10 -0.91
C LEU A 272 19.80 -19.36 -1.12
N ILE A 273 20.37 -19.43 -2.30
CA ILE A 273 21.61 -18.72 -2.65
C ILE A 273 21.36 -17.21 -2.68
N LEU A 274 20.28 -16.76 -3.31
CA LEU A 274 19.89 -15.36 -3.34
C LEU A 274 19.66 -14.82 -1.92
N MET A 275 18.99 -15.58 -1.04
CA MET A 275 18.84 -15.25 0.37
C MET A 275 20.18 -15.16 1.09
N GLY A 276 21.08 -16.10 0.82
CA GLY A 276 22.43 -16.07 1.39
C GLY A 276 23.21 -14.84 0.95
N LEU A 277 23.11 -14.45 -0.32
CA LEU A 277 23.74 -13.26 -0.88
C LEU A 277 23.16 -11.98 -0.28
N LEU A 278 21.85 -11.87 -0.18
CA LEU A 278 21.17 -10.72 0.42
C LEU A 278 21.54 -10.59 1.90
N ASN A 279 21.48 -11.68 2.67
CA ASN A 279 21.89 -11.66 4.08
C ASN A 279 23.36 -11.26 4.25
N ALA A 280 24.25 -11.77 3.39
CA ALA A 280 25.66 -11.41 3.43
C ALA A 280 25.88 -9.94 3.08
N TYR A 281 25.10 -9.41 2.13
CA TYR A 281 25.18 -8.01 1.73
C TYR A 281 24.64 -7.08 2.84
N ILE A 282 23.48 -7.39 3.42
CA ILE A 282 22.92 -6.65 4.55
C ILE A 282 23.91 -6.63 5.74
N ARG A 283 24.56 -7.75 6.03
CA ARG A 283 25.62 -7.82 7.06
C ARG A 283 26.83 -6.93 6.75
N ALA A 284 27.23 -6.85 5.48
CA ALA A 284 28.39 -6.06 5.08
C ALA A 284 28.14 -4.54 5.14
N ARG A 285 26.91 -4.11 4.88
CA ARG A 285 26.55 -2.70 4.72
C ARG A 285 25.53 -2.19 5.74
N GLY A 286 24.79 -3.08 6.38
CA GLY A 286 23.77 -2.74 7.37
C GLY A 286 24.34 -2.44 8.76
N PRO A 287 23.57 -1.73 9.61
CA PRO A 287 23.94 -1.45 11.00
C PRO A 287 23.90 -2.70 11.88
N VAL A 288 23.48 -3.85 11.35
CA VAL A 288 23.14 -5.04 12.13
C VAL A 288 23.81 -6.29 11.57
N ASP A 289 24.43 -7.06 12.47
CA ASP A 289 25.00 -8.38 12.17
C ASP A 289 23.92 -9.46 12.11
N LEU A 290 23.35 -9.70 10.94
CA LEU A 290 22.43 -10.82 10.75
C LEU A 290 23.19 -12.16 10.77
N LYS A 291 22.71 -13.12 11.55
CA LYS A 291 23.29 -14.47 11.55
C LYS A 291 22.97 -15.20 10.24
N ARG A 292 23.85 -16.13 9.83
CA ARG A 292 23.67 -16.90 8.58
C ARG A 292 22.37 -17.72 8.54
N ILE A 293 21.84 -18.10 9.70
CA ILE A 293 20.60 -18.88 9.84
C ILE A 293 19.34 -18.02 9.77
N SER A 294 19.47 -16.69 9.86
CA SER A 294 18.36 -15.76 9.90
C SER A 294 17.50 -15.82 8.64
N ARG A 295 16.21 -15.63 8.82
CA ARG A 295 15.17 -15.48 7.79
C ARG A 295 14.46 -14.15 8.03
N PRO A 296 15.07 -13.04 7.57
CA PRO A 296 14.53 -11.72 7.86
C PRO A 296 13.19 -11.49 7.21
N ILE A 297 12.35 -10.69 7.87
CA ILE A 297 11.17 -10.08 7.29
C ILE A 297 11.59 -8.71 6.78
N MET A 298 11.34 -8.43 5.51
CA MET A 298 11.67 -7.15 4.90
C MET A 298 10.52 -6.18 5.02
N ILE A 299 10.77 -5.00 5.55
CA ILE A 299 9.86 -3.85 5.53
C ILE A 299 10.42 -2.80 4.57
N LEU A 300 9.62 -2.42 3.59
CA LEU A 300 9.91 -1.33 2.66
C LEU A 300 8.95 -0.19 2.94
N GLU A 301 9.45 0.91 3.47
CA GLU A 301 8.64 2.08 3.82
C GLU A 301 8.76 3.14 2.74
N ASP A 302 7.64 3.40 2.02
CA ASP A 302 7.47 4.41 0.98
C ASP A 302 8.64 4.42 -0.04
N PRO A 303 8.91 3.29 -0.73
CA PRO A 303 10.09 3.15 -1.61
C PRO A 303 10.09 4.15 -2.77
N GLU A 304 8.93 4.67 -3.15
CA GLU A 304 8.78 5.69 -4.18
C GLU A 304 9.42 7.04 -3.83
N GLY A 305 9.69 7.31 -2.57
CA GLY A 305 10.20 8.61 -2.12
C GLY A 305 11.51 9.04 -2.77
N ARG A 306 12.29 8.11 -3.34
CA ARG A 306 13.60 8.35 -3.97
C ARG A 306 13.76 7.77 -5.36
N LEU A 307 12.92 6.84 -5.77
CA LEU A 307 13.07 6.15 -7.03
C LEU A 307 12.21 6.82 -8.10
N HIS A 308 12.83 7.08 -9.25
CA HIS A 308 12.07 7.40 -10.46
C HIS A 308 11.10 6.24 -10.78
N PRO A 309 9.88 6.48 -11.30
CA PRO A 309 8.91 5.42 -11.58
C PRO A 309 9.47 4.22 -12.34
N ILE A 310 10.31 4.43 -13.34
CA ILE A 310 10.97 3.33 -14.07
C ILE A 310 11.84 2.50 -13.14
N MET A 311 12.66 3.13 -12.31
CA MET A 311 13.52 2.43 -11.33
C MET A 311 12.70 1.71 -10.27
N LEU A 312 11.55 2.29 -9.88
CA LEU A 312 10.62 1.67 -8.94
C LEU A 312 10.03 0.36 -9.53
N HIS A 313 9.62 0.36 -10.79
CA HIS A 313 9.14 -0.86 -11.47
C HIS A 313 10.22 -1.94 -11.57
N GLN A 314 11.45 -1.55 -11.87
CA GLN A 314 12.59 -2.46 -11.94
C GLN A 314 12.92 -3.06 -10.57
N ALA A 315 13.00 -2.21 -9.53
CA ALA A 315 13.18 -2.63 -8.16
C ALA A 315 12.04 -3.55 -7.69
N TRP A 316 10.81 -3.25 -8.11
CA TRP A 316 9.64 -4.04 -7.79
C TRP A 316 9.72 -5.46 -8.34
N ALA A 317 10.09 -5.65 -9.60
CA ALA A 317 10.25 -6.96 -10.20
C ALA A 317 11.24 -7.84 -9.41
N PHE A 318 12.32 -7.23 -8.89
CA PHE A 318 13.26 -7.89 -8.02
C PHE A 318 12.67 -8.19 -6.63
N ILE A 319 12.08 -7.19 -5.96
CA ILE A 319 11.50 -7.32 -4.61
C ILE A 319 10.41 -8.38 -4.57
N GLN A 320 9.53 -8.40 -5.57
CA GLN A 320 8.42 -9.34 -5.65
C GLN A 320 8.89 -10.80 -5.57
N ASN A 321 10.02 -11.11 -6.18
CA ASN A 321 10.55 -12.47 -6.29
C ASN A 321 11.55 -12.85 -5.18
N MET A 322 11.86 -11.95 -4.25
CA MET A 322 12.69 -12.30 -3.11
C MET A 322 12.01 -13.38 -2.25
N PRO A 323 12.72 -14.45 -1.88
CA PRO A 323 12.17 -15.58 -1.13
C PRO A 323 12.06 -15.31 0.38
N MET A 324 11.51 -14.16 0.76
CA MET A 324 11.27 -13.76 2.14
C MET A 324 9.92 -13.09 2.26
N GLN A 325 9.40 -13.02 3.47
CA GLN A 325 8.19 -12.27 3.76
C GLN A 325 8.46 -10.77 3.63
N LYS A 326 7.55 -10.06 2.96
CA LYS A 326 7.69 -8.65 2.61
C LYS A 326 6.48 -7.86 3.06
N LEU A 327 6.73 -6.76 3.72
CA LEU A 327 5.74 -5.77 4.10
C LEU A 327 6.13 -4.43 3.46
N LEU A 328 5.24 -3.88 2.67
CA LEU A 328 5.46 -2.64 1.92
C LEU A 328 4.42 -1.61 2.35
N THR A 329 4.83 -0.37 2.60
CA THR A 329 3.92 0.78 2.60
C THR A 329 4.14 1.60 1.36
N THR A 330 3.07 2.15 0.79
CA THR A 330 3.19 3.01 -0.40
C THR A 330 2.04 4.00 -0.49
N ASN A 331 2.37 5.17 -1.05
CA ASN A 331 1.42 6.18 -1.51
C ASN A 331 1.50 6.36 -3.05
N SER A 332 2.28 5.49 -3.75
CA SER A 332 2.45 5.55 -5.20
C SER A 332 1.35 4.78 -5.95
N PRO A 333 0.55 5.46 -6.78
CA PRO A 333 -0.36 4.80 -7.70
C PRO A 333 0.36 3.88 -8.68
N GLU A 334 1.56 4.26 -9.14
CA GLU A 334 2.36 3.48 -10.08
C GLU A 334 2.70 2.10 -9.50
N LEU A 335 3.11 2.07 -8.23
CA LEU A 335 3.41 0.80 -7.57
C LEU A 335 2.16 -0.07 -7.40
N LEU A 336 1.01 0.53 -7.05
CA LEU A 336 -0.25 -0.20 -6.98
C LEU A 336 -0.69 -0.80 -8.31
N SER A 337 -0.31 -0.20 -9.43
CA SER A 337 -0.65 -0.72 -10.75
C SER A 337 -0.06 -2.11 -11.02
N VAL A 338 1.05 -2.46 -10.39
CA VAL A 338 1.77 -3.75 -10.57
C VAL A 338 1.58 -4.73 -9.41
N VAL A 339 1.13 -4.26 -8.24
CA VAL A 339 0.92 -5.11 -7.05
C VAL A 339 -0.30 -6.02 -7.26
N PRO A 340 -0.25 -7.30 -6.87
CA PRO A 340 -1.43 -8.17 -6.86
C PRO A 340 -2.53 -7.62 -5.94
N LEU A 341 -3.79 -7.65 -6.39
CA LEU A 341 -4.93 -7.13 -5.61
C LEU A 341 -5.04 -7.79 -4.23
N THR A 342 -4.75 -9.09 -4.13
CA THR A 342 -4.80 -9.85 -2.88
C THR A 342 -3.70 -9.48 -1.88
N ALA A 343 -2.64 -8.80 -2.33
CA ALA A 343 -1.59 -8.28 -1.46
C ALA A 343 -1.95 -6.93 -0.83
N ILE A 344 -2.92 -6.21 -1.41
CA ILE A 344 -3.30 -4.87 -0.96
C ILE A 344 -4.15 -4.97 0.30
N LYS A 345 -3.73 -4.27 1.35
CA LYS A 345 -4.47 -4.08 2.60
C LYS A 345 -4.59 -2.60 2.88
N ARG A 346 -5.83 -2.13 2.91
CA ARG A 346 -6.13 -0.73 3.19
C ARG A 346 -6.47 -0.57 4.66
N LEU A 347 -5.71 0.27 5.34
CA LEU A 347 -6.00 0.67 6.71
C LEU A 347 -7.02 1.82 6.70
N GLN A 348 -7.95 1.79 7.64
CA GLN A 348 -8.91 2.87 7.88
C GLN A 348 -9.05 3.08 9.38
N ARG A 349 -8.82 4.30 9.84
CA ARG A 349 -8.98 4.64 11.26
C ARG A 349 -10.43 4.96 11.57
N THR A 350 -10.97 4.30 12.57
CA THR A 350 -12.25 4.65 13.22
C THR A 350 -11.97 5.12 14.65
N PRO A 351 -12.92 5.75 15.34
CA PRO A 351 -12.71 6.20 16.74
C PRO A 351 -12.30 5.08 17.70
N GLN A 352 -12.75 3.84 17.46
CA GLN A 352 -12.51 2.71 18.34
C GLN A 352 -11.31 1.85 17.93
N LYS A 353 -11.02 1.75 16.63
CA LYS A 353 -9.99 0.85 16.11
C LYS A 353 -9.51 1.27 14.72
N THR A 354 -8.36 0.76 14.32
CA THR A 354 -7.94 0.74 12.92
C THR A 354 -8.47 -0.53 12.27
N VAL A 355 -9.32 -0.37 11.26
CA VAL A 355 -9.88 -1.47 10.47
C VAL A 355 -8.95 -1.78 9.31
N VAL A 356 -8.76 -3.06 9.02
CA VAL A 356 -8.01 -3.54 7.86
C VAL A 356 -8.98 -4.08 6.84
N HIS A 357 -9.00 -3.45 5.67
CA HIS A 357 -9.76 -3.90 4.51
C HIS A 357 -8.82 -4.65 3.56
N SER A 358 -9.24 -5.81 3.10
CA SER A 358 -8.43 -6.68 2.23
C SER A 358 -9.31 -7.46 1.28
N ILE A 359 -8.72 -7.94 0.20
CA ILE A 359 -9.38 -8.81 -0.77
C ILE A 359 -8.84 -10.22 -0.55
N ASN A 360 -9.68 -11.09 -0.01
CA ASN A 360 -9.31 -12.49 0.21
C ASN A 360 -9.57 -13.34 -1.03
N ASN A 361 -8.88 -14.48 -1.10
CA ASN A 361 -9.08 -15.43 -2.19
C ASN A 361 -10.53 -15.93 -2.22
N GLY A 362 -11.17 -15.87 -3.39
CA GLY A 362 -12.55 -16.32 -3.59
C GLY A 362 -13.62 -15.24 -3.41
N GLU A 363 -13.30 -14.07 -2.85
CA GLU A 363 -14.27 -12.98 -2.71
C GLU A 363 -14.64 -12.35 -4.05
N LEU A 364 -13.69 -12.25 -4.98
CA LEU A 364 -13.92 -11.86 -6.37
C LEU A 364 -13.71 -13.09 -7.27
N ASN A 365 -14.59 -13.29 -8.25
CA ASN A 365 -14.38 -14.33 -9.25
C ASN A 365 -13.29 -13.90 -10.26
N LYS A 366 -12.80 -14.84 -11.07
CA LYS A 366 -11.69 -14.58 -12.01
C LYS A 366 -12.00 -13.46 -13.02
N ASP A 367 -13.25 -13.37 -13.50
CA ASP A 367 -13.68 -12.34 -14.45
C ASP A 367 -13.76 -10.96 -13.78
N ASP A 368 -14.31 -10.89 -12.57
CA ASP A 368 -14.35 -9.66 -11.77
C ASP A 368 -12.91 -9.15 -11.48
N ILE A 369 -12.00 -10.05 -11.07
CA ILE A 369 -10.58 -9.70 -10.85
C ILE A 369 -9.97 -9.14 -12.13
N ARG A 370 -10.20 -9.77 -13.28
CA ARG A 370 -9.66 -9.30 -14.56
C ARG A 370 -10.15 -7.89 -14.90
N LYS A 371 -11.47 -7.66 -14.81
CA LYS A 371 -12.09 -6.35 -15.09
C LYS A 371 -11.58 -5.26 -14.16
N VAL A 372 -11.59 -5.52 -12.86
CA VAL A 372 -11.09 -4.58 -11.85
C VAL A 372 -9.59 -4.31 -12.03
N THR A 373 -8.80 -5.35 -12.30
CA THR A 373 -7.37 -5.19 -12.56
C THR A 373 -7.11 -4.27 -13.73
N PHE A 374 -7.80 -4.48 -14.84
CA PHE A 374 -7.60 -3.65 -16.03
C PHE A 374 -8.13 -2.23 -15.85
N HIS A 375 -9.41 -2.07 -15.53
CA HIS A 375 -10.06 -0.75 -15.54
C HIS A 375 -9.76 0.13 -14.32
N VAL A 376 -9.43 -0.45 -13.17
CA VAL A 376 -9.13 0.30 -11.96
C VAL A 376 -7.65 0.26 -11.65
N ARG A 377 -7.09 -0.94 -11.40
CA ARG A 377 -5.70 -1.04 -10.95
C ARG A 377 -4.69 -0.52 -11.97
N MET A 378 -4.84 -0.84 -13.26
CA MET A 378 -3.88 -0.41 -14.29
C MET A 378 -4.15 1.00 -14.81
N HIS A 379 -5.40 1.39 -15.01
CA HIS A 379 -5.73 2.67 -15.61
C HIS A 379 -6.01 3.79 -14.60
N ARG A 380 -6.49 3.45 -13.40
CA ARG A 380 -6.87 4.42 -12.36
C ARG A 380 -6.41 3.99 -10.97
N PRO A 381 -5.12 3.66 -10.77
CA PRO A 381 -4.63 3.11 -9.49
C PRO A 381 -4.81 4.08 -8.32
N SER A 382 -4.84 5.40 -8.56
CA SER A 382 -5.13 6.42 -7.55
C SER A 382 -6.51 6.24 -6.90
N ALA A 383 -7.46 5.58 -7.57
CA ALA A 383 -8.78 5.31 -7.02
C ALA A 383 -8.76 4.44 -5.75
N PHE A 384 -7.70 3.63 -5.54
CA PHE A 384 -7.53 2.84 -4.31
C PHE A 384 -7.31 3.70 -3.05
N TYR A 385 -6.85 4.94 -3.21
CA TYR A 385 -6.65 5.88 -2.11
C TYR A 385 -7.89 6.72 -1.81
N ALA A 386 -8.92 6.65 -2.68
CA ALA A 386 -10.14 7.43 -2.51
C ALA A 386 -10.91 7.02 -1.24
N ARG A 387 -11.60 7.98 -0.65
CA ARG A 387 -12.59 7.76 0.40
C ARG A 387 -13.94 7.39 -0.18
N VAL A 388 -14.27 8.00 -1.33
CA VAL A 388 -15.55 7.80 -2.03
C VAL A 388 -15.32 7.61 -3.52
N TRP A 389 -16.03 6.68 -4.11
CA TRP A 389 -16.18 6.54 -5.55
C TRP A 389 -17.52 7.10 -6.00
N LEU A 390 -17.50 8.12 -6.86
CA LEU A 390 -18.67 8.56 -7.61
C LEU A 390 -18.70 7.75 -8.91
N LEU A 391 -19.64 6.79 -8.98
CA LEU A 391 -19.79 5.89 -10.11
C LEU A 391 -20.74 6.53 -11.13
N VAL A 392 -20.30 6.64 -12.37
CA VAL A 392 -21.05 7.25 -13.49
C VAL A 392 -21.02 6.33 -14.70
N GLU A 393 -21.97 6.53 -15.63
CA GLU A 393 -22.09 5.63 -16.78
C GLU A 393 -20.98 5.83 -17.80
N GLY A 394 -20.60 7.07 -18.11
CA GLY A 394 -19.70 7.38 -19.19
C GLY A 394 -18.69 8.51 -18.91
N GLU A 395 -17.90 8.80 -19.95
CA GLU A 395 -16.81 9.76 -19.90
C GLU A 395 -17.28 11.22 -19.73
N THR A 396 -18.43 11.57 -20.35
CA THR A 396 -19.01 12.93 -20.25
C THR A 396 -19.24 13.30 -18.78
N GLU A 397 -19.84 12.39 -18.01
CA GLU A 397 -20.12 12.60 -16.60
C GLU A 397 -18.85 12.70 -15.76
N VAL A 398 -17.79 11.94 -16.12
CA VAL A 398 -16.49 12.05 -15.42
C VAL A 398 -15.94 13.48 -15.53
N TRP A 399 -15.92 14.03 -16.74
CA TRP A 399 -15.50 15.42 -16.96
C TRP A 399 -16.43 16.40 -16.26
N LEU A 400 -17.74 16.24 -16.48
CA LEU A 400 -18.74 17.15 -15.97
C LEU A 400 -18.70 17.26 -14.44
N PHE A 401 -18.70 16.15 -13.70
CA PHE A 401 -18.68 16.20 -12.24
C PHE A 401 -17.41 16.79 -11.67
N ASN A 402 -16.23 16.51 -12.26
CA ASN A 402 -14.98 17.11 -11.81
C ASN A 402 -14.97 18.62 -12.00
N GLU A 403 -15.34 19.10 -13.17
CA GLU A 403 -15.34 20.54 -13.49
C GLU A 403 -16.47 21.30 -12.75
N MET A 404 -17.67 20.73 -12.67
CA MET A 404 -18.77 21.33 -11.92
C MET A 404 -18.46 21.45 -10.42
N ALA A 405 -17.71 20.50 -9.86
CA ALA A 405 -17.27 20.60 -8.47
C ALA A 405 -16.35 21.81 -8.28
N GLN A 406 -15.44 22.08 -9.22
CA GLN A 406 -14.55 23.24 -9.15
C GLN A 406 -15.35 24.57 -9.16
N LEU A 407 -16.42 24.66 -9.96
CA LEU A 407 -17.29 25.84 -9.97
C LEU A 407 -17.99 26.06 -8.61
N THR A 408 -18.19 25.01 -7.81
CA THR A 408 -18.74 25.10 -6.46
C THR A 408 -17.66 25.28 -5.37
N GLY A 409 -16.40 25.48 -5.77
CA GLY A 409 -15.28 25.67 -4.85
C GLY A 409 -14.70 24.39 -4.28
N TYR A 410 -15.06 23.21 -4.81
CA TYR A 410 -14.56 21.92 -4.37
C TYR A 410 -13.63 21.28 -5.40
N ASN A 411 -12.52 20.74 -4.93
CA ASN A 411 -11.68 19.84 -5.70
C ASN A 411 -11.94 18.40 -5.24
N LEU A 412 -12.61 17.59 -6.08
CA LEU A 412 -13.00 16.23 -5.71
C LEU A 412 -11.80 15.37 -5.31
N ALA A 413 -10.69 15.47 -6.02
CA ALA A 413 -9.48 14.71 -5.69
C ALA A 413 -8.91 15.10 -4.31
N ALA A 414 -8.93 16.39 -3.95
CA ALA A 414 -8.49 16.88 -2.64
C ALA A 414 -9.44 16.43 -1.50
N GLU A 415 -10.74 16.28 -1.79
CA GLU A 415 -11.72 15.73 -0.86
C GLU A 415 -11.65 14.19 -0.75
N GLY A 416 -10.77 13.54 -1.54
CA GLY A 416 -10.65 12.08 -1.57
C GLY A 416 -11.76 11.40 -2.38
N ILE A 417 -12.34 12.07 -3.36
CA ILE A 417 -13.40 11.53 -4.21
C ILE A 417 -12.84 11.24 -5.60
N HIS A 418 -13.09 10.04 -6.10
CA HIS A 418 -12.76 9.64 -7.47
C HIS A 418 -14.04 9.39 -8.28
N VAL A 419 -14.17 10.05 -9.43
CA VAL A 419 -15.25 9.79 -10.39
C VAL A 419 -14.81 8.66 -11.30
N ILE A 420 -15.58 7.56 -11.33
CA ILE A 420 -15.23 6.33 -12.05
C ILE A 420 -16.39 5.95 -12.98
N GLU A 421 -16.10 5.80 -14.27
CA GLU A 421 -17.04 5.22 -15.21
C GLU A 421 -17.12 3.70 -15.04
N PHE A 422 -18.34 3.15 -15.09
CA PHE A 422 -18.57 1.73 -14.90
C PHE A 422 -18.95 0.97 -16.18
N ALA A 423 -19.19 1.65 -17.29
CA ALA A 423 -19.68 1.03 -18.52
C ALA A 423 -18.81 -0.14 -19.00
N GLN A 424 -17.49 -0.01 -18.90
CA GLN A 424 -16.54 -1.04 -19.35
C GLN A 424 -16.18 -2.06 -18.26
N SER A 425 -16.05 -1.63 -17.01
CA SER A 425 -15.65 -2.49 -15.88
C SER A 425 -16.80 -3.32 -15.31
N GLY A 426 -18.02 -2.85 -15.52
CA GLY A 426 -19.22 -3.40 -14.91
C GLY A 426 -19.45 -2.90 -13.48
N LEU A 427 -20.70 -2.60 -13.16
CA LEU A 427 -21.09 -2.00 -11.88
C LEU A 427 -20.87 -2.93 -10.68
N LYS A 428 -21.26 -4.21 -10.80
CA LYS A 428 -21.19 -5.17 -9.68
C LYS A 428 -19.76 -5.41 -9.16
N PRO A 429 -18.75 -5.65 -10.03
CA PRO A 429 -17.36 -5.78 -9.58
C PRO A 429 -16.82 -4.56 -8.86
N LEU A 430 -17.18 -3.34 -9.34
CA LEU A 430 -16.72 -2.10 -8.70
C LEU A 430 -17.33 -1.92 -7.31
N ILE A 431 -18.65 -2.07 -7.16
CA ILE A 431 -19.29 -1.97 -5.83
C ILE A 431 -18.71 -2.99 -4.86
N LYS A 432 -18.50 -4.23 -5.34
CA LYS A 432 -17.93 -5.28 -4.52
C LYS A 432 -16.51 -4.94 -4.06
N LEU A 433 -15.68 -4.45 -4.99
CA LEU A 433 -14.32 -3.99 -4.68
C LEU A 433 -14.33 -2.81 -3.69
N ALA A 434 -15.18 -1.81 -3.91
CA ALA A 434 -15.31 -0.67 -3.01
C ALA A 434 -15.61 -1.13 -1.58
N ARG A 435 -16.57 -2.05 -1.40
CA ARG A 435 -16.91 -2.63 -0.09
C ARG A 435 -15.76 -3.40 0.55
N LEU A 436 -15.07 -4.23 -0.21
CA LEU A 436 -13.93 -5.01 0.28
C LEU A 436 -12.79 -4.11 0.76
N LEU A 437 -12.61 -2.96 0.11
CA LEU A 437 -11.57 -1.98 0.47
C LEU A 437 -12.06 -0.88 1.42
N GLY A 438 -13.32 -0.93 1.89
CA GLY A 438 -13.89 0.09 2.76
C GLY A 438 -13.92 1.47 2.10
N ILE A 439 -14.17 1.51 0.79
CA ILE A 439 -14.35 2.75 0.02
C ILE A 439 -15.86 2.99 -0.11
N GLU A 440 -16.30 4.15 0.29
CA GLU A 440 -17.69 4.58 0.12
C GLU A 440 -18.00 4.79 -1.37
N TRP A 441 -19.24 4.67 -1.78
CA TRP A 441 -19.60 4.81 -3.18
C TRP A 441 -20.99 5.41 -3.35
N HIS A 442 -21.18 6.14 -4.42
CA HIS A 442 -22.46 6.67 -4.86
C HIS A 442 -22.60 6.50 -6.36
N LEU A 443 -23.74 6.00 -6.83
CA LEU A 443 -24.03 5.83 -8.25
C LEU A 443 -24.92 6.96 -8.75
N VAL A 444 -24.56 7.53 -9.90
CA VAL A 444 -25.47 8.33 -10.73
C VAL A 444 -25.82 7.51 -11.95
N ALA A 445 -27.09 7.20 -12.13
CA ALA A 445 -27.60 6.42 -13.24
C ALA A 445 -28.50 7.28 -14.14
N ASP A 446 -28.46 7.03 -15.43
CA ASP A 446 -29.37 7.63 -16.40
C ASP A 446 -30.84 7.21 -16.18
N GLY A 447 -31.80 7.99 -16.68
CA GLY A 447 -33.23 7.68 -16.59
C GLY A 447 -33.73 6.79 -17.71
N ASP A 448 -32.85 6.28 -18.55
CA ASP A 448 -33.19 5.39 -19.67
C ASP A 448 -33.42 3.93 -19.21
N PRO A 449 -33.84 3.00 -20.09
CA PRO A 449 -34.01 1.60 -19.68
C PRO A 449 -32.75 0.91 -19.20
N ALA A 450 -31.54 1.30 -19.66
CA ALA A 450 -30.27 0.75 -19.21
C ALA A 450 -29.92 1.27 -17.81
N GLY A 451 -30.02 2.58 -17.59
CA GLY A 451 -29.81 3.21 -16.29
C GLY A 451 -30.76 2.70 -15.21
N ARG A 452 -32.05 2.43 -15.55
CA ARG A 452 -33.00 1.79 -14.64
C ARG A 452 -32.55 0.39 -14.21
N LYS A 453 -32.03 -0.44 -15.15
CA LYS A 453 -31.47 -1.75 -14.84
C LYS A 453 -30.26 -1.64 -13.90
N TYR A 454 -29.43 -0.62 -14.07
CA TYR A 454 -28.33 -0.36 -13.14
C TYR A 454 -28.84 0.06 -11.76
N ALA A 455 -29.84 0.93 -11.71
CA ALA A 455 -30.49 1.33 -10.46
C ALA A 455 -31.11 0.12 -9.72
N ASP A 456 -31.83 -0.74 -10.43
CA ASP A 456 -32.42 -1.96 -9.83
C ASP A 456 -31.34 -2.92 -9.34
N LYS A 457 -30.22 -3.01 -10.06
CA LYS A 457 -29.07 -3.79 -9.62
C LYS A 457 -28.44 -3.22 -8.35
N VAL A 458 -28.31 -1.90 -8.23
CA VAL A 458 -27.87 -1.26 -6.99
C VAL A 458 -28.84 -1.57 -5.86
N ARG A 459 -30.15 -1.41 -6.05
CA ARG A 459 -31.18 -1.73 -5.05
C ARG A 459 -31.04 -3.16 -4.53
N SER A 460 -30.77 -4.10 -5.43
CA SER A 460 -30.52 -5.51 -5.04
C SER A 460 -29.23 -5.73 -4.26
N LEU A 461 -28.31 -4.77 -4.26
CA LEU A 461 -27.04 -4.82 -3.55
C LEU A 461 -27.04 -3.98 -2.26
N LEU A 462 -28.10 -3.21 -2.01
CA LEU A 462 -28.23 -2.31 -0.85
C LEU A 462 -28.39 -3.09 0.41
N ASN A 463 -27.76 -3.82 1.05
CA ASN A 463 -28.05 -4.55 2.29
C ASN A 463 -28.67 -3.66 3.37
N ILE A 464 -27.80 -2.94 4.13
CA ILE A 464 -28.17 -2.01 5.21
C ILE A 464 -28.09 -0.55 4.73
N ASP A 465 -27.48 -0.33 3.56
CA ASP A 465 -27.25 1.01 3.02
C ASP A 465 -28.57 1.69 2.62
N SER A 466 -28.69 2.98 2.88
CA SER A 466 -29.82 3.79 2.40
C SER A 466 -29.72 4.01 0.89
N GLU A 467 -30.81 3.74 0.15
CA GLU A 467 -30.85 4.00 -1.30
C GLU A 467 -30.49 5.45 -1.61
N ARG A 468 -31.00 6.40 -0.81
CA ARG A 468 -30.74 7.83 -0.98
C ARG A 468 -29.25 8.18 -0.92
N GLU A 469 -28.48 7.45 -0.16
CA GLU A 469 -27.03 7.68 -0.02
C GLU A 469 -26.23 7.03 -1.14
N ARG A 470 -26.75 5.97 -1.74
CA ARG A 470 -26.03 5.15 -2.72
C ARG A 470 -26.44 5.37 -4.16
N LEU A 471 -27.61 5.97 -4.41
CA LEU A 471 -28.18 6.04 -5.75
C LEU A 471 -28.82 7.39 -6.02
N THR A 472 -28.52 7.95 -7.18
CA THR A 472 -29.25 9.03 -7.81
C THR A 472 -29.61 8.62 -9.23
N VAL A 473 -30.89 8.67 -9.58
CA VAL A 473 -31.36 8.41 -10.95
C VAL A 473 -31.73 9.76 -11.58
N LEU A 474 -31.21 10.03 -12.78
CA LEU A 474 -31.50 11.26 -13.50
C LEU A 474 -33.00 11.28 -13.94
N PRO A 475 -33.69 12.42 -13.80
CA PRO A 475 -35.09 12.56 -14.23
C PRO A 475 -35.23 12.77 -15.74
N ALA A 476 -34.23 12.39 -16.52
CA ALA A 476 -34.19 12.47 -17.97
C ALA A 476 -33.47 11.24 -18.53
N LYS A 477 -33.53 11.04 -19.84
CA LYS A 477 -32.96 9.87 -20.50
C LYS A 477 -31.45 9.71 -20.20
N ASP A 478 -30.70 10.80 -20.32
CA ASP A 478 -29.26 10.90 -20.10
C ASP A 478 -28.93 12.30 -19.55
N ILE A 479 -27.66 12.53 -19.25
CA ILE A 479 -27.17 13.80 -18.65
C ILE A 479 -27.39 14.98 -19.62
N GLU A 480 -27.22 14.79 -20.92
CA GLU A 480 -27.42 15.84 -21.93
C GLU A 480 -28.89 16.27 -22.03
N HIS A 481 -29.84 15.32 -22.05
CA HIS A 481 -31.26 15.62 -22.01
C HIS A 481 -31.69 16.28 -20.70
N PHE A 482 -31.06 15.89 -19.59
CA PHE A 482 -31.28 16.53 -18.29
C PHE A 482 -30.86 17.99 -18.31
N LEU A 483 -29.63 18.26 -18.75
CA LEU A 483 -29.08 19.62 -18.83
C LEU A 483 -29.88 20.50 -19.82
N PHE A 484 -30.21 19.96 -21.00
CA PHE A 484 -31.04 20.66 -21.97
C PHE A 484 -32.32 21.21 -21.33
N LYS A 485 -33.02 20.36 -20.57
CA LYS A 485 -34.26 20.76 -19.85
C LYS A 485 -34.02 21.72 -18.69
N LYS A 486 -32.79 21.82 -18.20
CA LYS A 486 -32.39 22.66 -17.05
C LYS A 486 -31.76 23.98 -17.46
N GLY A 487 -32.03 24.47 -18.66
CA GLY A 487 -31.62 25.80 -19.13
C GLY A 487 -30.39 25.83 -20.02
N TYR A 488 -29.87 24.68 -20.45
CA TYR A 488 -28.72 24.61 -21.36
C TYR A 488 -29.14 24.48 -22.83
N GLU A 489 -30.43 24.63 -23.15
CA GLU A 489 -30.94 24.59 -24.53
C GLU A 489 -30.17 25.54 -25.46
N PRO A 490 -29.92 26.83 -25.13
CA PRO A 490 -29.19 27.73 -26.02
C PRO A 490 -27.78 27.21 -26.36
N LEU A 491 -27.08 26.66 -25.41
CA LEU A 491 -25.75 26.04 -25.61
C LEU A 491 -25.84 24.87 -26.60
N PHE A 492 -26.76 23.92 -26.39
CA PHE A 492 -26.91 22.77 -27.29
C PHE A 492 -27.33 23.19 -28.72
N ARG A 493 -28.12 24.24 -28.86
CA ARG A 493 -28.47 24.80 -30.16
C ARG A 493 -27.25 25.41 -30.85
N GLN A 494 -26.44 26.16 -30.10
CA GLN A 494 -25.18 26.71 -30.59
C GLN A 494 -24.22 25.62 -31.06
N LEU A 495 -23.97 24.59 -30.23
CA LEU A 495 -23.12 23.45 -30.57
C LEU A 495 -23.64 22.68 -31.79
N ALA A 496 -24.96 22.58 -31.97
CA ALA A 496 -25.58 21.94 -33.11
C ALA A 496 -25.59 22.84 -34.38
N ASN A 497 -25.22 24.12 -34.29
CA ASN A 497 -25.41 25.16 -35.31
C ASN A 497 -26.85 25.25 -35.79
N ILE A 498 -27.80 25.40 -34.88
CA ILE A 498 -29.24 25.48 -35.12
C ILE A 498 -29.72 26.84 -34.61
N SER A 499 -30.50 27.56 -35.42
CA SER A 499 -31.10 28.84 -35.03
C SER A 499 -32.10 28.65 -33.89
N GLU A 500 -32.25 29.66 -33.04
CA GLU A 500 -33.23 29.66 -31.95
C GLU A 500 -34.68 29.50 -32.47
N ASN A 501 -34.94 30.00 -33.69
CA ASN A 501 -36.25 29.95 -34.31
C ASN A 501 -36.61 28.60 -34.97
N ASP A 502 -35.64 27.70 -35.12
CA ASP A 502 -35.86 26.41 -35.74
C ASP A 502 -36.61 25.46 -34.80
N GLN A 503 -37.84 25.09 -35.18
CA GLN A 503 -38.61 24.06 -34.46
C GLN A 503 -38.04 22.67 -34.72
N MET A 504 -37.11 22.24 -33.90
CA MET A 504 -36.51 20.92 -34.01
C MET A 504 -36.68 20.13 -32.69
N PRO A 505 -37.02 18.82 -32.78
CA PRO A 505 -37.11 17.99 -31.57
C PRO A 505 -35.81 17.95 -30.79
N ILE A 506 -35.87 18.02 -29.44
CA ILE A 506 -34.74 17.99 -28.49
C ILE A 506 -33.74 16.89 -28.86
N ARG A 507 -34.24 15.69 -29.12
CA ARG A 507 -33.41 14.54 -29.49
C ARG A 507 -32.52 14.80 -30.72
N LYS A 508 -33.05 15.53 -31.73
CA LYS A 508 -32.28 15.85 -32.94
C LYS A 508 -31.22 16.92 -32.67
N ILE A 509 -31.53 17.90 -31.81
CA ILE A 509 -30.58 18.96 -31.42
C ILE A 509 -29.40 18.32 -30.70
N ILE A 510 -29.65 17.54 -29.64
CA ILE A 510 -28.62 16.86 -28.86
C ILE A 510 -27.80 15.91 -29.74
N TYR A 511 -28.47 15.11 -30.59
CA TYR A 511 -27.78 14.21 -31.51
C TYR A 511 -26.82 14.95 -32.46
N ARG A 512 -27.25 16.12 -33.01
CA ARG A 512 -26.39 16.93 -33.87
C ARG A 512 -25.20 17.52 -33.11
N ALA A 513 -25.39 17.99 -31.88
CA ALA A 513 -24.31 18.49 -31.04
C ALA A 513 -23.27 17.36 -30.75
N LEU A 514 -23.75 16.19 -30.33
CA LEU A 514 -22.92 15.01 -30.05
C LEU A 514 -22.19 14.44 -31.30
N LYS A 515 -22.78 14.65 -32.51
CA LYS A 515 -22.13 14.23 -33.76
C LYS A 515 -21.02 15.19 -34.20
N LYS A 516 -21.14 16.48 -33.85
CA LYS A 516 -20.20 17.52 -34.27
C LYS A 516 -19.01 17.69 -33.31
N HIS A 517 -19.20 17.41 -32.06
CA HIS A 517 -18.21 17.62 -31.00
C HIS A 517 -17.94 16.33 -30.22
N ALA A 518 -16.70 16.15 -29.76
CA ALA A 518 -16.36 15.07 -28.87
C ALA A 518 -17.06 15.24 -27.51
N LYS A 519 -17.32 14.14 -26.81
CA LYS A 519 -17.98 14.18 -25.50
C LYS A 519 -17.24 15.07 -24.46
N PRO A 520 -15.91 15.03 -24.35
CA PRO A 520 -15.18 15.95 -23.46
C PRO A 520 -15.41 17.42 -23.81
N ASP A 521 -15.42 17.77 -25.11
CA ASP A 521 -15.62 19.15 -25.56
C ASP A 521 -17.00 19.68 -25.17
N ILE A 522 -18.02 18.83 -25.25
CA ILE A 522 -19.38 19.17 -24.81
C ILE A 522 -19.43 19.39 -23.31
N ALA A 523 -18.78 18.53 -22.54
CA ALA A 523 -18.70 18.70 -21.09
C ALA A 523 -18.03 20.03 -20.71
N LEU A 524 -16.90 20.36 -21.33
CA LEU A 524 -16.22 21.64 -21.13
C LEU A 524 -17.05 22.84 -21.56
N ALA A 525 -17.76 22.75 -22.69
CA ALA A 525 -18.67 23.80 -23.14
C ALA A 525 -19.84 24.03 -22.14
N ILE A 526 -20.37 22.97 -21.55
CA ILE A 526 -21.40 23.02 -20.49
C ILE A 526 -20.84 23.76 -19.27
N VAL A 527 -19.64 23.43 -18.83
CA VAL A 527 -18.97 24.08 -17.68
C VAL A 527 -18.76 25.57 -17.95
N LYS A 528 -18.20 25.91 -19.12
CA LYS A 528 -17.98 27.30 -19.52
C LYS A 528 -19.29 28.09 -19.55
N TYR A 529 -20.33 27.54 -20.14
CA TYR A 529 -21.67 28.15 -20.17
C TYR A 529 -22.23 28.38 -18.77
N THR A 530 -22.01 27.43 -17.85
CA THR A 530 -22.43 27.55 -16.44
C THR A 530 -21.67 28.69 -15.75
N GLN A 531 -20.38 28.81 -16.01
CA GLN A 531 -19.51 29.85 -15.42
C GLN A 531 -19.88 31.26 -15.91
N GLU A 532 -20.13 31.42 -17.22
CA GLU A 532 -20.49 32.71 -17.83
C GLU A 532 -21.89 33.18 -17.42
N SER A 533 -22.74 32.28 -16.98
CA SER A 533 -24.16 32.55 -16.69
C SER A 533 -24.47 32.78 -15.21
N GLU A 534 -23.46 33.06 -14.37
CA GLU A 534 -23.50 33.05 -12.89
C GLU A 534 -23.74 31.66 -12.29
N SER A 535 -23.10 31.35 -11.18
CA SER A 535 -23.08 30.02 -10.55
C SER A 535 -24.47 29.46 -10.16
N ASP A 536 -25.52 30.30 -10.20
CA ASP A 536 -26.90 29.92 -9.87
C ASP A 536 -27.59 29.03 -10.93
N LYS A 537 -27.02 28.90 -12.14
CA LYS A 537 -27.59 28.04 -13.20
C LYS A 537 -27.26 26.57 -13.04
N MET A 538 -26.31 26.18 -12.19
CA MET A 538 -26.03 24.76 -11.97
C MET A 538 -27.27 24.03 -11.45
N PRO A 539 -27.69 22.93 -12.10
CA PRO A 539 -28.86 22.19 -11.67
C PRO A 539 -28.76 21.70 -10.23
N LEU A 540 -29.79 21.89 -9.43
CA LEU A 540 -29.83 21.50 -8.00
C LEU A 540 -29.49 20.03 -7.79
N LEU A 541 -29.88 19.14 -8.69
CA LEU A 541 -29.57 17.72 -8.57
C LEU A 541 -28.06 17.46 -8.60
N ILE A 542 -27.32 18.13 -9.48
CA ILE A 542 -25.84 18.02 -9.55
C ILE A 542 -25.23 18.57 -8.26
N ARG A 543 -25.67 19.73 -7.78
CA ARG A 543 -25.23 20.28 -6.49
C ARG A 543 -25.48 19.32 -5.33
N TRP A 544 -26.63 18.64 -5.32
CA TRP A 544 -26.95 17.66 -4.27
C TRP A 544 -26.08 16.41 -4.35
N VAL A 545 -25.79 15.90 -5.53
CA VAL A 545 -24.88 14.76 -5.71
C VAL A 545 -23.49 15.13 -5.21
N LEU A 546 -22.95 16.28 -5.66
CA LEU A 546 -21.63 16.76 -5.23
C LEU A 546 -21.58 16.93 -3.70
N LYS A 547 -22.55 17.65 -3.11
CA LYS A 547 -22.61 17.84 -1.67
C LYS A 547 -22.69 16.51 -0.91
N ARG A 548 -23.43 15.54 -1.40
CA ARG A 548 -23.58 14.23 -0.79
C ARG A 548 -22.27 13.47 -0.75
N VAL A 549 -21.57 13.34 -1.89
CA VAL A 549 -20.29 12.62 -1.94
C VAL A 549 -19.21 13.30 -1.10
N ILE A 550 -19.26 14.64 -0.98
CA ILE A 550 -18.35 15.41 -0.09
C ILE A 550 -18.64 15.11 1.38
N ILE A 551 -19.92 15.08 1.78
CA ILE A 551 -20.31 14.73 3.15
C ILE A 551 -19.86 13.30 3.48
N MET A 552 -20.07 12.36 2.56
CA MET A 552 -19.59 10.98 2.69
C MET A 552 -18.07 10.92 2.84
N ALA A 553 -17.32 11.65 2.03
CA ALA A 553 -15.85 11.66 2.07
C ALA A 553 -15.31 12.25 3.38
N ARG A 554 -16.02 13.20 3.96
CA ARG A 554 -15.67 13.81 5.25
C ARG A 554 -16.09 12.98 6.47
N GLY A 555 -16.83 11.89 6.28
CA GLY A 555 -17.30 11.02 7.37
C GLY A 555 -18.30 11.69 8.30
N ILE A 556 -19.13 12.60 7.79
CA ILE A 556 -20.13 13.36 8.56
C ILE A 556 -21.51 12.68 8.51
N ILE A 557 -21.57 11.44 8.02
CA ILE A 557 -22.81 10.62 7.96
C ILE A 557 -22.86 9.69 9.15
#